data_31498ea39553c3898afe1911d0a4b59b
#
_entry.id   31498ea39553c3898afe1911d0a4b59b
#
_cell.length_a   1.000
_cell.length_b   1.000
_cell.length_c   1.000
_cell.angle_alpha   90.00
_cell.angle_beta   90.00
_cell.angle_gamma   90.00
#
_symmetry.space_group_name_H-M   'P 1'
#
loop_
_entity.id
_entity.type
_entity.pdbx_description
1 polymer ?
#
loop_
_entity_poly.entity_id
_entity_poly.type
_entity_poly.pdbx_seq_one_letter_code
_entity_poly.pdbx_strand_id
1 'polypeptide(L)'
;MANESQLMEVIKQAKETDKDRKFEQSVEMIMVFRDVDVKKGFAINETVQLPKKTSKPASVCIMASGDMGIKAKNAKADLVVDENELAKLSTDKKRSKKLINKYDFFLADTKLMPTVGKTLGQLLGPRGKMPTPVP
;
A
#
# COMPACT_ATOMS: atom_id res chain seq x y z
N MET A 1 29.90 -7.07 3.01
CA MET A 1 28.68 -6.23 3.02
C MET A 1 29.01 -4.95 2.27
N ALA A 2 28.13 -4.48 1.38
CA ALA A 2 28.37 -3.22 0.69
C ALA A 2 28.32 -2.07 1.70
N ASN A 3 29.35 -1.21 1.68
CA ASN A 3 29.42 -0.05 2.58
C ASN A 3 28.55 1.09 2.02
N GLU A 4 28.02 1.95 2.87
CA GLU A 4 27.15 3.07 2.48
C GLU A 4 27.79 3.96 1.40
N SER A 5 29.10 4.21 1.51
CA SER A 5 29.87 4.94 0.49
C SER A 5 29.86 4.26 -0.89
N GLN A 6 30.00 2.93 -0.94
CA GLN A 6 29.93 2.16 -2.17
C GLN A 6 28.55 2.19 -2.81
N LEU A 7 27.50 2.10 -1.99
CA LEU A 7 26.11 2.22 -2.49
C LEU A 7 25.84 3.62 -3.07
N MET A 8 26.30 4.66 -2.41
CA MET A 8 26.18 6.03 -2.91
C MET A 8 26.91 6.26 -4.21
N GLU A 9 28.09 5.66 -4.35
CA GLU A 9 28.88 5.74 -5.60
C GLU A 9 28.19 5.03 -6.76
N VAL A 10 27.66 3.82 -6.53
CA VAL A 10 26.92 3.07 -7.55
C VAL A 10 25.65 3.83 -7.98
N ILE A 11 24.92 4.46 -7.03
CA ILE A 11 23.74 5.28 -7.35
C ILE A 11 24.13 6.50 -8.19
N LYS A 12 25.27 7.14 -7.90
CA LYS A 12 25.78 8.26 -8.71
C LYS A 12 26.12 7.81 -10.12
N GLN A 13 26.88 6.72 -10.26
CA GLN A 13 27.22 6.13 -11.56
C GLN A 13 26.00 5.74 -12.37
N ALA A 14 24.99 5.13 -11.74
CA ALA A 14 23.73 4.79 -12.39
C ALA A 14 22.99 6.02 -12.92
N LYS A 15 23.02 7.15 -12.19
CA LYS A 15 22.43 8.41 -12.63
C LYS A 15 23.22 9.08 -13.78
N GLU A 16 24.54 9.00 -13.74
CA GLU A 16 25.41 9.59 -14.76
C GLU A 16 25.40 8.82 -16.08
N THR A 17 25.14 7.50 -16.03
CA THR A 17 25.04 6.65 -17.22
C THR A 17 23.74 6.86 -17.98
N ASP A 18 22.79 7.57 -17.39
CA ASP A 18 21.48 7.75 -17.97
C ASP A 18 21.48 8.91 -18.98
N LYS A 19 20.89 8.66 -20.15
CA LYS A 19 20.73 9.68 -21.17
C LYS A 19 19.72 10.70 -20.71
N ASP A 20 19.96 11.99 -20.98
CA ASP A 20 19.04 13.10 -20.74
C ASP A 20 17.64 12.77 -21.30
N ARG A 21 16.73 12.40 -20.42
CA ARG A 21 15.34 12.14 -20.76
C ARG A 21 14.48 13.29 -20.27
N LYS A 22 13.44 13.63 -21.02
CA LYS A 22 12.51 14.73 -20.71
C LYS A 22 11.48 14.41 -19.62
N PHE A 23 11.74 13.45 -18.74
CA PHE A 23 10.86 13.07 -17.65
C PHE A 23 11.68 12.65 -16.42
N GLU A 24 11.10 12.78 -15.23
CA GLU A 24 11.70 12.29 -13.98
C GLU A 24 11.77 10.76 -13.99
N GLN A 25 12.96 10.24 -13.76
CA GLN A 25 13.21 8.81 -13.75
C GLN A 25 13.13 8.27 -12.33
N SER A 26 12.58 7.06 -12.21
CA SER A 26 12.56 6.31 -10.95
C SER A 26 13.78 5.39 -10.89
N VAL A 27 14.36 5.28 -9.71
CA VAL A 27 15.45 4.33 -9.43
C VAL A 27 14.87 3.13 -8.70
N GLU A 28 15.10 1.94 -9.24
CA GLU A 28 14.73 0.67 -8.61
C GLU A 28 15.98 0.00 -8.03
N MET A 29 15.91 -0.41 -6.78
CA MET A 29 16.97 -1.16 -6.12
C MET A 29 16.52 -2.60 -5.90
N ILE A 30 17.27 -3.55 -6.45
CA ILE A 30 17.02 -4.98 -6.30
C ILE A 30 18.11 -5.59 -5.42
N MET A 31 17.73 -6.16 -4.29
CA MET A 31 18.63 -6.90 -3.42
C MET A 31 18.41 -8.39 -3.58
N VAL A 32 19.49 -9.10 -3.94
CA VAL A 32 19.46 -10.56 -4.07
C VAL A 32 20.17 -11.18 -2.88
N PHE A 33 19.43 -11.95 -2.10
CA PHE A 33 19.98 -12.73 -0.98
C PHE A 33 20.28 -14.15 -1.46
N ARG A 34 21.47 -14.65 -1.16
CA ARG A 34 21.88 -16.03 -1.45
C ARG A 34 22.00 -16.82 -0.14
N ASP A 35 21.89 -18.14 -0.24
CA ASP A 35 22.04 -19.07 0.89
C ASP A 35 21.05 -18.82 2.04
N VAL A 36 19.83 -18.35 1.67
CA VAL A 36 18.74 -18.10 2.62
C VAL A 36 17.67 -19.17 2.48
N ASP A 37 17.43 -19.88 3.56
CA ASP A 37 16.36 -20.91 3.62
C ASP A 37 15.02 -20.30 4.03
N VAL A 38 14.20 -19.97 3.04
CA VAL A 38 12.86 -19.38 3.24
C VAL A 38 11.95 -20.32 4.05
N LYS A 39 12.17 -21.65 3.99
CA LYS A 39 11.38 -22.63 4.74
C LYS A 39 11.67 -22.60 6.25
N LYS A 40 12.83 -22.10 6.64
CA LYS A 40 13.22 -21.92 8.04
C LYS A 40 12.77 -20.59 8.65
N GLY A 41 11.84 -19.89 7.99
CA GLY A 41 11.20 -18.70 8.55
C GLY A 41 11.89 -17.38 8.25
N PHE A 42 12.80 -17.33 7.27
CA PHE A 42 13.32 -16.05 6.81
C PHE A 42 12.25 -15.32 5.98
N ALA A 43 11.55 -14.41 6.62
CA ALA A 43 10.61 -13.51 5.95
C ALA A 43 10.86 -12.08 6.46
N ILE A 44 11.15 -11.18 5.54
CA ILE A 44 11.26 -9.75 5.86
C ILE A 44 9.93 -9.10 5.43
N ASN A 45 9.19 -8.60 6.42
CA ASN A 45 7.98 -7.81 6.18
C ASN A 45 7.97 -6.67 7.20
N GLU A 46 8.63 -5.58 6.84
CA GLU A 46 8.79 -4.41 7.70
C GLU A 46 8.26 -3.16 7.01
N THR A 47 7.65 -2.28 7.80
CA THR A 47 7.23 -0.96 7.33
C THR A 47 8.36 0.02 7.59
N VAL A 48 8.93 0.56 6.53
CA VAL A 48 10.01 1.54 6.60
C VAL A 48 9.46 2.94 6.36
N GLN A 49 9.72 3.84 7.30
CA GLN A 49 9.39 5.25 7.13
C GLN A 49 10.44 5.94 6.27
N LEU A 50 10.01 6.45 5.12
CA LEU A 50 10.90 7.17 4.23
C LEU A 50 11.22 8.58 4.77
N PRO A 51 12.47 9.05 4.66
CA PRO A 51 12.87 10.36 5.16
C PRO A 51 12.27 11.52 4.34
N LYS A 52 11.89 11.27 3.10
CA LYS A 52 11.26 12.26 2.20
C LYS A 52 9.91 11.74 1.70
N LYS A 53 8.96 12.64 1.51
CA LYS A 53 7.68 12.32 0.89
C LYS A 53 7.90 11.90 -0.57
N THR A 54 7.12 10.92 -1.01
CA THR A 54 7.06 10.55 -2.43
C THR A 54 6.46 11.69 -3.24
N SER A 55 6.89 11.85 -4.48
CA SER A 55 6.37 12.88 -5.40
C SER A 55 4.88 12.70 -5.68
N LYS A 56 4.40 11.46 -5.67
CA LYS A 56 2.98 11.12 -5.85
C LYS A 56 2.45 10.52 -4.55
N PRO A 57 1.58 11.26 -3.82
CA PRO A 57 0.96 10.74 -2.62
C PRO A 57 0.06 9.54 -3.00
N ALA A 58 0.13 8.49 -2.19
CA ALA A 58 -0.75 7.34 -2.34
C ALA A 58 -2.16 7.68 -1.85
N SER A 59 -3.16 7.21 -2.57
CA SER A 59 -4.55 7.37 -2.18
C SER A 59 -4.99 6.27 -1.22
N VAL A 60 -5.59 6.65 -0.09
CA VAL A 60 -5.94 5.74 1.00
C VAL A 60 -7.46 5.74 1.24
N CYS A 61 -8.04 4.54 1.21
CA CYS A 61 -9.43 4.31 1.58
C CYS A 61 -9.49 3.61 2.94
N ILE A 62 -10.23 4.18 3.89
CA ILE A 62 -10.39 3.63 5.23
C ILE A 62 -11.82 3.12 5.40
N MET A 63 -11.96 1.88 5.82
CA MET A 63 -13.23 1.25 6.15
C MET A 63 -13.38 1.22 7.67
N ALA A 64 -14.16 2.14 8.21
CA ALA A 64 -14.29 2.31 9.65
C ALA A 64 -15.67 2.81 10.04
N SER A 65 -16.13 2.40 11.22
CA SER A 65 -17.40 2.84 11.81
C SER A 65 -17.19 3.56 13.14
N GLY A 66 -18.21 4.31 13.56
CA GLY A 66 -18.21 5.01 14.86
C GLY A 66 -17.01 5.96 15.04
N ASP A 67 -16.35 5.87 16.18
CA ASP A 67 -15.23 6.75 16.56
C ASP A 67 -14.02 6.63 15.61
N MET A 68 -13.74 5.41 15.13
CA MET A 68 -12.68 5.21 14.14
C MET A 68 -12.98 5.91 12.82
N GLY A 69 -14.24 5.96 12.40
CA GLY A 69 -14.65 6.73 11.22
C GLY A 69 -14.41 8.22 11.39
N ILE A 70 -14.66 8.77 12.59
CA ILE A 70 -14.39 10.18 12.91
C ILE A 70 -12.88 10.45 12.90
N LYS A 71 -12.10 9.58 13.54
CA LYS A 71 -10.62 9.68 13.54
C LYS A 71 -10.05 9.63 12.12
N ALA A 72 -10.56 8.73 11.28
CA ALA A 72 -10.14 8.60 9.88
C ALA A 72 -10.44 9.87 9.06
N LYS A 73 -11.59 10.51 9.27
CA LYS A 73 -11.94 11.80 8.66
C LYS A 73 -11.00 12.92 9.14
N ASN A 74 -10.72 12.97 10.43
CA ASN A 74 -9.80 13.95 11.01
C ASN A 74 -8.35 13.77 10.51
N ALA A 75 -7.93 12.53 10.25
CA ALA A 75 -6.65 12.20 9.65
C ALA A 75 -6.57 12.52 8.14
N LYS A 76 -7.62 13.13 7.56
CA LYS A 76 -7.71 13.51 6.13
C LYS A 76 -7.52 12.31 5.19
N ALA A 77 -8.10 11.15 5.53
CA ALA A 77 -8.20 10.04 4.59
C ALA A 77 -8.95 10.46 3.32
N ASP A 78 -8.52 9.98 2.17
CA ASP A 78 -9.15 10.35 0.88
C ASP A 78 -10.60 9.86 0.78
N LEU A 79 -10.90 8.73 1.40
CA LEU A 79 -12.26 8.20 1.53
C LEU A 79 -12.41 7.41 2.82
N VAL A 80 -13.53 7.63 3.50
CA VAL A 80 -13.96 6.79 4.63
C VAL A 80 -15.26 6.11 4.25
N VAL A 81 -15.27 4.79 4.30
CA VAL A 81 -16.43 3.93 4.00
C VAL A 81 -16.97 3.38 5.30
N ASP A 82 -18.23 3.63 5.59
CA ASP A 82 -18.92 3.08 6.74
C ASP A 82 -19.55 1.70 6.44
N GLU A 83 -20.13 1.08 7.46
CA GLU A 83 -20.75 -0.24 7.34
C GLU A 83 -21.93 -0.24 6.37
N ASN A 84 -22.72 0.84 6.32
CA ASN A 84 -23.84 0.98 5.39
C ASN A 84 -23.39 1.11 3.94
N GLU A 85 -22.32 1.87 3.71
CA GLU A 85 -21.71 1.98 2.38
C GLU A 85 -21.07 0.67 1.97
N LEU A 86 -20.45 -0.06 2.90
CA LEU A 86 -19.87 -1.38 2.64
C LEU A 86 -20.96 -2.37 2.21
N ALA A 87 -22.14 -2.35 2.84
CA ALA A 87 -23.27 -3.17 2.45
C ALA A 87 -23.75 -2.84 1.01
N LYS A 88 -23.81 -1.56 0.65
CA LYS A 88 -24.15 -1.12 -0.72
C LYS A 88 -23.09 -1.57 -1.75
N LEU A 89 -21.83 -1.53 -1.35
CA LEU A 89 -20.73 -2.00 -2.22
C LEU A 89 -20.77 -3.51 -2.45
N SER A 90 -21.32 -4.28 -1.51
CA SER A 90 -21.46 -5.73 -1.70
C SER A 90 -22.45 -6.09 -2.82
N THR A 91 -23.49 -5.28 -3.01
CA THR A 91 -24.49 -5.49 -4.05
C THR A 91 -24.09 -4.95 -5.42
N ASP A 92 -23.32 -3.86 -5.46
CA ASP A 92 -22.87 -3.23 -6.71
C ASP A 92 -21.41 -3.53 -7.05
N LYS A 93 -21.19 -4.62 -7.78
CA LYS A 93 -19.85 -5.04 -8.23
C LYS A 93 -19.14 -4.01 -9.12
N LYS A 94 -19.89 -3.20 -9.90
CA LYS A 94 -19.29 -2.17 -10.77
C LYS A 94 -18.72 -1.02 -9.94
N ARG A 95 -19.49 -0.57 -8.95
CA ARG A 95 -19.07 0.48 -8.04
C ARG A 95 -17.87 0.04 -7.20
N SER A 96 -17.89 -1.20 -6.71
CA SER A 96 -16.78 -1.79 -5.95
C SER A 96 -15.49 -1.87 -6.77
N LYS A 97 -15.57 -2.31 -8.04
CA LYS A 97 -14.41 -2.33 -8.94
C LYS A 97 -13.85 -0.94 -9.20
N LYS A 98 -14.70 0.07 -9.42
CA LYS A 98 -14.27 1.47 -9.60
C LYS A 98 -13.56 1.99 -8.36
N LEU A 99 -14.11 1.73 -7.17
CA LEU A 99 -13.53 2.14 -5.91
C LEU A 99 -12.14 1.50 -5.71
N ILE A 100 -12.02 0.19 -5.89
CA ILE A 100 -10.75 -0.53 -5.72
C ILE A 100 -9.68 -0.07 -6.72
N ASN A 101 -10.08 0.32 -7.94
CA ASN A 101 -9.13 0.85 -8.91
C ASN A 101 -8.68 2.28 -8.61
N LYS A 102 -9.51 3.06 -7.89
CA LYS A 102 -9.23 4.46 -7.60
C LYS A 102 -8.23 4.64 -6.47
N TYR A 103 -8.24 3.74 -5.48
CA TYR A 103 -7.40 3.85 -4.28
C TYR A 103 -6.25 2.85 -4.31
N ASP A 104 -5.09 3.29 -3.80
CA ASP A 104 -3.87 2.48 -3.78
C ASP A 104 -3.83 1.57 -2.55
N PHE A 105 -4.20 2.10 -1.38
CA PHE A 105 -4.17 1.38 -0.12
C PHE A 105 -5.52 1.36 0.58
N PHE A 106 -5.77 0.28 1.29
CA PHE A 106 -6.98 0.07 2.06
C PHE A 106 -6.62 -0.23 3.52
N LEU A 107 -7.30 0.45 4.43
CA LEU A 107 -7.23 0.18 5.87
C LEU A 107 -8.63 -0.19 6.33
N ALA A 108 -8.74 -1.07 7.31
CA ALA A 108 -10.04 -1.41 7.89
C ALA A 108 -9.95 -1.58 9.40
N ASP A 109 -11.00 -1.14 10.08
CA ASP A 109 -11.20 -1.45 11.49
C ASP A 109 -11.22 -2.98 11.67
N THR A 110 -10.52 -3.47 12.69
CA THR A 110 -10.46 -4.90 13.02
C THR A 110 -11.86 -5.52 13.14
N LYS A 111 -12.83 -4.76 13.66
CA LYS A 111 -14.23 -5.21 13.79
C LYS A 111 -14.92 -5.40 12.44
N LEU A 112 -14.57 -4.61 11.44
CA LEU A 112 -15.16 -4.67 10.10
C LEU A 112 -14.44 -5.65 9.16
N MET A 113 -13.25 -6.12 9.52
CA MET A 113 -12.45 -7.03 8.68
C MET A 113 -13.21 -8.28 8.21
N PRO A 114 -13.99 -9.00 9.07
CA PRO A 114 -14.77 -10.15 8.60
C PRO A 114 -15.80 -9.78 7.54
N THR A 115 -16.47 -8.62 7.69
CA THR A 115 -17.45 -8.12 6.74
C THR A 115 -16.79 -7.70 5.43
N VAL A 116 -15.67 -7.00 5.48
CA VAL A 116 -14.88 -6.60 4.31
C VAL A 116 -14.39 -7.83 3.55
N GLY A 117 -13.90 -8.84 4.27
CA GLY A 117 -13.46 -10.09 3.65
C GLY A 117 -14.57 -10.81 2.87
N LYS A 118 -15.78 -10.86 3.44
CA LYS A 118 -16.95 -11.47 2.78
C LYS A 118 -17.45 -10.64 1.58
N THR A 119 -17.46 -9.32 1.68
CA THR A 119 -18.06 -8.43 0.66
C THR A 119 -17.10 -8.09 -0.47
N LEU A 120 -15.88 -7.68 -0.14
CA LEU A 120 -14.89 -7.17 -1.09
C LEU A 120 -13.67 -8.06 -1.27
N GLY A 121 -13.50 -9.09 -0.45
CA GLY A 121 -12.32 -9.96 -0.45
C GLY A 121 -12.03 -10.59 -1.81
N GLN A 122 -13.05 -11.05 -2.53
CA GLN A 122 -12.92 -11.61 -3.88
C GLN A 122 -12.38 -10.60 -4.91
N LEU A 123 -12.59 -9.30 -4.68
CA LEU A 123 -12.13 -8.24 -5.58
C LEU A 123 -10.78 -7.65 -5.14
N LEU A 124 -10.52 -7.60 -3.84
CA LEU A 124 -9.30 -7.02 -3.24
C LEU A 124 -8.14 -8.02 -3.26
N GLY A 125 -8.41 -9.30 -2.94
CA GLY A 125 -7.41 -10.34 -2.85
C GLY A 125 -6.55 -10.53 -4.10
N PRO A 126 -7.14 -10.78 -5.29
CA PRO A 126 -6.38 -10.96 -6.53
C PRO A 126 -5.57 -9.74 -6.96
N ARG A 127 -5.87 -8.56 -6.41
CA ARG A 127 -5.17 -7.30 -6.71
C ARG A 127 -4.10 -6.95 -5.68
N GLY A 128 -3.88 -7.79 -4.68
CA GLY A 128 -2.94 -7.51 -3.60
C GLY A 128 -3.31 -6.30 -2.74
N LYS A 129 -4.61 -5.89 -2.75
CA LYS A 129 -5.10 -4.70 -2.04
C LYS A 129 -5.93 -5.05 -0.80
N MET A 130 -5.65 -6.18 -0.17
CA MET A 130 -6.33 -6.54 1.08
C MET A 130 -6.09 -5.46 2.14
N PRO A 131 -7.15 -5.06 2.88
CA PRO A 131 -7.00 -4.01 3.89
C PRO A 131 -6.07 -4.43 5.02
N THR A 132 -5.26 -3.49 5.47
CA THR A 132 -4.48 -3.66 6.69
C THR A 132 -5.38 -3.37 7.90
N PRO A 133 -5.47 -4.26 8.89
CA PRO A 133 -6.27 -4.04 10.08
C PRO A 133 -5.68 -2.92 10.93
N VAL A 134 -6.54 -2.03 11.41
CA VAL A 134 -6.19 -0.97 12.37
C VAL A 134 -6.97 -1.27 13.65
N PRO A 135 -6.27 -1.35 14.81
CA PRO A 135 -6.90 -1.65 16.10
C PRO A 135 -7.68 -0.47 16.68
#